data_791aef777223424f8d1b7a17798dc0b2
#
_entry.id   791aef777223424f8d1b7a17798dc0b2
#
_cell.length_a   1.000
_cell.length_b   1.000
_cell.length_c   1.000
_cell.angle_alpha   90.00
_cell.angle_beta   90.00
_cell.angle_gamma   90.00
#
_symmetry.space_group_name_H-M   'P 1'
#
loop_
_entity.id
_entity.type
_entity.pdbx_description
1 polymer ?
#
loop_
_entity_poly.entity_id
_entity_poly.type
_entity_poly.pdbx_seq_one_letter_code
_entity_poly.pdbx_strand_id
1 'polypeptide(L)'
;IESMIGKLQPLPMRMELKTGIFNSVLINDTYSSDINSIALAFAAARKEAGKGRMAFIVSDFAYSDNHTHDDYEVLVSLVNEFRPALFIGVGEKVRNIRIKMDPEIRASFFHNTESLLQGMDITQFRDTTVLLKGARRFGFEQIVDRLEQRAHEAALEINLSALEHNLNRYRAKITYPVKLMVMIKASAYGSGSVEVARVLQQQGIDYLAVAYIDEGIYLRKAGISLPIMVMNSGMDFVERMVEYDLEPEIYAPAQLDVLIQYLFSADERLKCHIKLDTGMHRLGFTKDEIPFLIEKLKGNSHLEVVS
;
A
#
# COMPACT_ATOMS: atom_id res chain seq x y z
N ILE A 1 -30.15 -8.58 -9.96
CA ILE A 1 -28.80 -8.70 -10.55
C ILE A 1 -28.36 -7.33 -11.05
N GLU A 2 -29.13 -6.60 -11.89
CA GLU A 2 -28.77 -5.26 -12.42
C GLU A 2 -28.48 -4.22 -11.32
N SER A 3 -29.24 -4.19 -10.22
CA SER A 3 -29.01 -3.28 -9.10
C SER A 3 -27.74 -3.58 -8.30
N MET A 4 -27.18 -4.78 -8.40
CA MET A 4 -25.92 -5.16 -7.76
C MET A 4 -24.71 -4.91 -8.67
N ILE A 5 -24.88 -5.03 -9.98
CA ILE A 5 -23.82 -4.73 -10.94
C ILE A 5 -23.40 -3.26 -10.86
N GLY A 6 -24.35 -2.33 -10.67
CA GLY A 6 -24.08 -0.91 -10.49
C GLY A 6 -23.33 -0.55 -9.19
N LYS A 7 -23.18 -1.49 -8.25
CA LYS A 7 -22.42 -1.31 -7.00
C LYS A 7 -21.00 -1.89 -7.06
N LEU A 8 -20.64 -2.57 -8.14
CA LEU A 8 -19.28 -3.07 -8.33
C LEU A 8 -18.35 -1.89 -8.58
N GLN A 9 -17.34 -1.75 -7.74
CA GLN A 9 -16.28 -0.77 -7.98
C GLN A 9 -15.42 -1.24 -9.18
N PRO A 10 -15.07 -0.34 -10.11
CA PRO A 10 -14.12 -0.65 -11.17
C PRO A 10 -12.82 -1.18 -10.58
N LEU A 11 -12.26 -2.21 -11.19
CA LEU A 11 -10.93 -2.69 -10.80
C LEU A 11 -9.89 -1.64 -11.19
N PRO A 12 -9.02 -1.21 -10.27
CA PRO A 12 -7.97 -0.26 -10.58
C PRO A 12 -7.10 -0.74 -11.77
N MET A 13 -6.66 0.19 -12.62
CA MET A 13 -5.79 -0.07 -13.77
C MET A 13 -6.39 -0.97 -14.87
N ARG A 14 -7.71 -1.23 -14.85
CA ARG A 14 -8.44 -1.98 -15.89
C ARG A 14 -9.59 -1.15 -16.41
N MET A 15 -9.37 -0.48 -17.55
CA MET A 15 -10.34 0.42 -18.19
C MET A 15 -10.92 1.46 -17.19
N GLU A 16 -10.13 1.88 -16.23
CA GLU A 16 -10.50 2.83 -15.18
C GLU A 16 -10.56 4.24 -15.77
N LEU A 17 -11.72 4.91 -15.65
CA LEU A 17 -11.90 6.29 -16.10
C LEU A 17 -11.45 7.25 -14.99
N LYS A 18 -10.61 8.23 -15.37
CA LYS A 18 -10.13 9.28 -14.47
C LYS A 18 -10.21 10.64 -15.15
N THR A 19 -10.45 11.69 -14.36
CA THR A 19 -10.35 13.06 -14.85
C THR A 19 -8.88 13.44 -14.98
N GLY A 20 -8.47 13.89 -16.15
CA GLY A 20 -7.12 14.36 -16.39
C GLY A 20 -6.99 15.88 -16.35
N ILE A 21 -5.74 16.36 -16.30
CA ILE A 21 -5.41 17.79 -16.43
C ILE A 21 -5.87 18.36 -17.76
N PHE A 22 -6.06 19.67 -17.84
CA PHE A 22 -6.48 20.40 -19.06
C PHE A 22 -7.75 19.85 -19.72
N ASN A 23 -8.75 19.48 -18.92
CA ASN A 23 -10.02 18.93 -19.39
C ASN A 23 -9.85 17.65 -20.22
N SER A 24 -8.84 16.83 -19.91
CA SER A 24 -8.67 15.53 -20.54
C SER A 24 -9.41 14.44 -19.76
N VAL A 25 -9.73 13.34 -20.43
CA VAL A 25 -10.25 12.10 -19.83
C VAL A 25 -9.20 11.02 -19.99
N LEU A 26 -8.82 10.39 -18.89
CA LEU A 26 -7.85 9.30 -18.91
C LEU A 26 -8.59 7.96 -18.84
N ILE A 27 -8.19 7.03 -19.70
CA ILE A 27 -8.58 5.62 -19.63
C ILE A 27 -7.34 4.85 -19.19
N ASN A 28 -7.31 4.48 -17.91
CA ASN A 28 -6.20 3.75 -17.31
C ASN A 28 -6.41 2.24 -17.48
N ASP A 29 -5.69 1.63 -18.43
CA ASP A 29 -5.68 0.19 -18.69
C ASP A 29 -4.24 -0.35 -18.68
N THR A 30 -3.55 -0.11 -17.55
CA THR A 30 -2.12 -0.33 -17.40
C THR A 30 -1.79 -1.61 -16.63
N TYR A 31 -2.76 -2.48 -16.38
CA TYR A 31 -2.54 -3.74 -15.70
C TYR A 31 -1.89 -4.80 -16.60
N SER A 32 -2.34 -4.89 -17.85
CA SER A 32 -1.81 -5.84 -18.84
C SER A 32 -1.80 -5.21 -20.24
N SER A 33 -0.88 -5.66 -21.08
CA SER A 33 -0.83 -5.27 -22.47
C SER A 33 -0.69 -6.53 -23.32
N ASP A 34 -1.79 -6.88 -24.01
CA ASP A 34 -1.87 -7.96 -24.99
C ASP A 34 -2.71 -7.49 -26.18
N ILE A 35 -2.50 -8.11 -27.35
CA ILE A 35 -3.11 -7.64 -28.61
C ILE A 35 -4.64 -7.75 -28.60
N ASN A 36 -5.21 -8.77 -27.96
CA ASN A 36 -6.65 -8.95 -27.95
C ASN A 36 -7.37 -7.87 -27.13
N SER A 37 -6.76 -7.44 -26.04
CA SER A 37 -7.30 -6.38 -25.19
C SER A 37 -7.11 -4.97 -25.77
N ILE A 38 -6.13 -4.76 -26.66
CA ILE A 38 -5.87 -3.44 -27.27
C ILE A 38 -7.04 -3.00 -28.16
N ALA A 39 -7.60 -3.88 -29.00
CA ALA A 39 -8.73 -3.54 -29.86
C ALA A 39 -9.94 -3.04 -29.05
N LEU A 40 -10.24 -3.73 -27.94
CA LEU A 40 -11.31 -3.33 -27.02
C LEU A 40 -11.02 -1.99 -26.35
N ALA A 41 -9.77 -1.75 -25.93
CA ALA A 41 -9.36 -0.51 -25.31
C ALA A 41 -9.46 0.68 -26.30
N PHE A 42 -9.07 0.49 -27.57
CA PHE A 42 -9.19 1.51 -28.61
C PHE A 42 -10.65 1.84 -28.91
N ALA A 43 -11.52 0.81 -29.02
CA ALA A 43 -12.95 0.98 -29.22
C ALA A 43 -13.61 1.75 -28.05
N ALA A 44 -13.22 1.43 -26.81
CA ALA A 44 -13.70 2.14 -25.63
C ALA A 44 -13.23 3.61 -25.62
N ALA A 45 -11.97 3.87 -25.97
CA ALA A 45 -11.45 5.23 -26.08
C ALA A 45 -12.19 6.04 -27.16
N ARG A 46 -12.52 5.42 -28.29
CA ARG A 46 -13.35 6.05 -29.34
C ARG A 46 -14.76 6.35 -28.83
N LYS A 47 -15.37 5.42 -28.12
CA LYS A 47 -16.71 5.62 -27.55
C LYS A 47 -16.71 6.78 -26.55
N GLU A 48 -15.72 6.85 -25.66
CA GLU A 48 -15.59 7.91 -24.68
C GLU A 48 -15.31 9.28 -25.33
N ALA A 49 -14.41 9.31 -26.32
CA ALA A 49 -14.08 10.54 -27.02
C ALA A 49 -15.22 11.06 -27.91
N GLY A 50 -16.12 10.18 -28.38
CA GLY A 50 -17.15 10.53 -29.37
C GLY A 50 -16.55 11.12 -30.65
N LYS A 51 -16.78 12.41 -30.90
CA LYS A 51 -16.17 13.18 -32.02
C LYS A 51 -14.89 13.92 -31.60
N GLY A 52 -14.50 13.82 -30.31
CA GLY A 52 -13.34 14.50 -29.75
C GLY A 52 -12.01 13.88 -30.17
N ARG A 53 -10.94 14.50 -29.69
CA ARG A 53 -9.56 14.05 -29.93
C ARG A 53 -9.23 12.84 -29.07
N MET A 54 -8.42 11.94 -29.60
CA MET A 54 -7.87 10.79 -28.88
C MET A 54 -6.35 10.82 -28.90
N ALA A 55 -5.73 10.39 -27.82
CA ALA A 55 -4.32 10.08 -27.76
C ALA A 55 -4.14 8.66 -27.19
N PHE A 56 -3.23 7.89 -27.76
CA PHE A 56 -2.91 6.55 -27.30
C PHE A 56 -1.47 6.49 -26.81
N ILE A 57 -1.26 6.02 -25.56
CA ILE A 57 0.06 5.75 -25.00
C ILE A 57 0.13 4.24 -24.79
N VAL A 58 0.98 3.56 -25.56
CA VAL A 58 1.02 2.10 -25.62
C VAL A 58 2.45 1.61 -25.36
N SER A 59 2.62 0.62 -24.45
CA SER A 59 3.92 -0.02 -24.25
C SER A 59 4.15 -1.21 -25.16
N ASP A 60 5.35 -1.79 -25.14
CA ASP A 60 5.57 -3.14 -25.62
C ASP A 60 4.63 -4.12 -24.90
N PHE A 61 4.32 -5.23 -25.56
CA PHE A 61 3.48 -6.29 -25.00
C PHE A 61 4.14 -6.99 -23.83
N ALA A 62 3.32 -7.56 -22.93
CA ALA A 62 3.80 -8.19 -21.68
C ALA A 62 4.73 -9.39 -21.93
N TYR A 63 4.44 -10.19 -22.95
CA TYR A 63 5.16 -11.42 -23.29
C TYR A 63 5.87 -11.27 -24.64
N SER A 64 6.88 -10.41 -24.67
CA SER A 64 7.53 -10.04 -25.92
C SER A 64 8.36 -11.15 -26.58
N ASP A 65 8.68 -12.24 -25.87
CA ASP A 65 9.55 -13.30 -26.40
C ASP A 65 8.80 -14.32 -27.26
N ASN A 66 7.48 -14.42 -27.13
CA ASN A 66 6.62 -15.31 -27.90
C ASN A 66 5.67 -14.55 -28.87
N HIS A 67 5.65 -13.20 -28.85
CA HIS A 67 4.82 -12.42 -29.75
C HIS A 67 5.55 -12.23 -31.07
N THR A 68 4.92 -12.75 -32.10
CA THR A 68 5.39 -12.73 -33.47
C THR A 68 5.28 -11.31 -34.04
N HIS A 69 5.97 -11.10 -35.14
CA HIS A 69 5.83 -9.92 -36.00
C HIS A 69 4.35 -9.55 -36.27
N ASP A 70 3.45 -10.52 -36.25
CA ASP A 70 2.02 -10.39 -36.53
C ASP A 70 1.28 -9.52 -35.49
N ASP A 71 1.60 -9.56 -34.20
CA ASP A 71 0.92 -8.74 -33.17
C ASP A 71 1.14 -7.24 -33.38
N TYR A 72 2.37 -6.87 -33.79
CA TYR A 72 2.67 -5.46 -34.10
C TYR A 72 2.06 -5.01 -35.43
N GLU A 73 1.85 -5.90 -36.40
CA GLU A 73 1.08 -5.62 -37.62
C GLU A 73 -0.39 -5.34 -37.31
N VAL A 74 -0.98 -6.12 -36.41
CA VAL A 74 -2.35 -5.86 -35.95
C VAL A 74 -2.41 -4.52 -35.18
N LEU A 75 -1.42 -4.20 -34.36
CA LEU A 75 -1.36 -2.88 -33.70
C LEU A 75 -1.29 -1.74 -34.71
N VAL A 76 -0.46 -1.86 -35.76
CA VAL A 76 -0.38 -0.87 -36.85
C VAL A 76 -1.75 -0.69 -37.52
N SER A 77 -2.42 -1.80 -37.86
CA SER A 77 -3.73 -1.77 -38.48
C SER A 77 -4.76 -1.05 -37.62
N LEU A 78 -4.78 -1.34 -36.30
CA LEU A 78 -5.67 -0.67 -35.38
C LEU A 78 -5.34 0.83 -35.23
N VAL A 79 -4.07 1.22 -35.14
CA VAL A 79 -3.67 2.63 -35.04
C VAL A 79 -4.08 3.39 -36.30
N ASN A 80 -3.89 2.80 -37.47
CA ASN A 80 -4.30 3.41 -38.77
C ASN A 80 -5.81 3.50 -38.92
N GLU A 81 -6.57 2.52 -38.39
CA GLU A 81 -8.04 2.52 -38.40
C GLU A 81 -8.60 3.60 -37.45
N PHE A 82 -8.13 3.63 -36.20
CA PHE A 82 -8.67 4.55 -35.19
C PHE A 82 -8.15 5.98 -35.33
N ARG A 83 -7.04 6.20 -36.03
CA ARG A 83 -6.43 7.51 -36.34
C ARG A 83 -6.39 8.45 -35.13
N PRO A 84 -5.66 8.11 -34.05
CA PRO A 84 -5.52 9.01 -32.92
C PRO A 84 -4.82 10.31 -33.36
N ALA A 85 -5.17 11.43 -32.75
CA ALA A 85 -4.48 12.71 -32.96
C ALA A 85 -3.01 12.66 -32.48
N LEU A 86 -2.71 11.74 -31.55
CA LEU A 86 -1.37 11.51 -31.04
C LEU A 86 -1.22 10.02 -30.65
N PHE A 87 -0.13 9.41 -31.11
CA PHE A 87 0.30 8.09 -30.67
C PHE A 87 1.66 8.18 -29.96
N ILE A 88 1.78 7.58 -28.77
CA ILE A 88 3.04 7.50 -28.03
C ILE A 88 3.36 6.03 -27.79
N GLY A 89 4.47 5.54 -28.33
CA GLY A 89 4.98 4.21 -28.12
C GLY A 89 6.08 4.23 -27.06
N VAL A 90 6.04 3.27 -26.10
CA VAL A 90 7.05 3.13 -25.04
C VAL A 90 7.63 1.72 -25.06
N GLY A 91 8.89 1.59 -25.41
CA GLY A 91 9.61 0.33 -25.55
C GLY A 91 10.38 0.21 -26.84
N GLU A 92 11.18 -0.84 -26.93
CA GLU A 92 12.07 -1.08 -28.08
C GLU A 92 11.32 -1.62 -29.31
N LYS A 93 10.35 -2.52 -29.09
CA LYS A 93 9.64 -3.23 -30.15
C LYS A 93 8.53 -2.38 -30.75
N VAL A 94 7.73 -1.67 -29.95
CA VAL A 94 6.66 -0.79 -30.41
C VAL A 94 7.21 0.35 -31.29
N ARG A 95 8.45 0.73 -31.11
CA ARG A 95 9.10 1.76 -31.95
C ARG A 95 9.14 1.38 -33.43
N ASN A 96 9.25 0.10 -33.74
CA ASN A 96 9.38 -0.40 -35.12
C ASN A 96 8.10 -0.23 -35.94
N ILE A 97 6.94 -0.03 -35.30
CA ILE A 97 5.67 0.15 -36.02
C ILE A 97 5.61 1.48 -36.79
N ARG A 98 6.44 2.47 -36.44
CA ARG A 98 6.45 3.80 -37.06
C ARG A 98 6.51 3.76 -38.60
N ILE A 99 7.29 2.84 -39.13
CA ILE A 99 7.53 2.70 -40.57
C ILE A 99 6.23 2.36 -41.36
N LYS A 100 5.30 1.64 -40.68
CA LYS A 100 4.05 1.15 -41.28
C LYS A 100 2.82 1.95 -40.87
N MET A 101 2.97 2.92 -39.98
CA MET A 101 1.90 3.82 -39.57
C MET A 101 1.62 4.86 -40.63
N ASP A 102 0.35 5.29 -40.75
CA ASP A 102 -0.04 6.42 -41.55
C ASP A 102 0.82 7.66 -41.21
N PRO A 103 1.49 8.28 -42.19
CA PRO A 103 2.36 9.45 -41.96
C PRO A 103 1.65 10.66 -41.34
N GLU A 104 0.35 10.78 -41.53
CA GLU A 104 -0.46 11.86 -40.96
C GLU A 104 -0.69 11.73 -39.47
N ILE A 105 -0.52 10.51 -38.88
CA ILE A 105 -0.63 10.30 -37.44
C ILE A 105 0.61 10.86 -36.76
N ARG A 106 0.41 11.86 -35.90
CA ARG A 106 1.49 12.37 -35.04
C ARG A 106 1.92 11.28 -34.05
N ALA A 107 3.18 10.85 -34.12
CA ALA A 107 3.69 9.79 -33.27
C ALA A 107 5.05 10.14 -32.66
N SER A 108 5.23 9.74 -31.41
CA SER A 108 6.48 9.84 -30.67
C SER A 108 6.82 8.51 -30.02
N PHE A 109 8.12 8.18 -29.88
CA PHE A 109 8.56 6.91 -29.34
C PHE A 109 9.67 7.10 -28.31
N PHE A 110 9.54 6.39 -27.19
CA PHE A 110 10.47 6.47 -26.06
C PHE A 110 10.93 5.06 -25.66
N HIS A 111 12.15 4.94 -25.13
CA HIS A 111 12.70 3.65 -24.70
C HIS A 111 12.01 3.10 -23.45
N ASN A 112 11.64 3.98 -22.52
CA ASN A 112 11.02 3.65 -21.26
C ASN A 112 10.13 4.80 -20.76
N THR A 113 9.42 4.56 -19.67
CA THR A 113 8.52 5.53 -19.04
C THR A 113 9.26 6.77 -18.54
N GLU A 114 10.48 6.61 -18.00
CA GLU A 114 11.26 7.73 -17.52
C GLU A 114 11.60 8.72 -18.63
N SER A 115 12.08 8.23 -19.78
CA SER A 115 12.38 9.08 -20.94
C SER A 115 11.12 9.77 -21.52
N LEU A 116 9.97 9.10 -21.47
CA LEU A 116 8.69 9.71 -21.81
C LEU A 116 8.36 10.86 -20.85
N LEU A 117 8.44 10.65 -19.53
CA LEU A 117 8.09 11.65 -18.51
C LEU A 117 9.00 12.89 -18.57
N GLN A 118 10.29 12.71 -18.95
CA GLN A 118 11.24 13.81 -19.13
C GLN A 118 10.96 14.63 -20.40
N GLY A 119 10.51 13.96 -21.47
CA GLY A 119 10.29 14.60 -22.78
C GLY A 119 8.83 14.96 -23.10
N MET A 120 7.89 14.64 -22.21
CA MET A 120 6.47 14.81 -22.48
C MET A 120 5.99 16.24 -22.22
N ASP A 121 5.47 16.87 -23.27
CA ASP A 121 4.68 18.10 -23.14
C ASP A 121 3.22 17.72 -22.77
N ILE A 122 2.85 17.98 -21.53
CA ILE A 122 1.51 17.62 -20.99
C ILE A 122 0.39 18.48 -21.61
N THR A 123 0.70 19.65 -22.20
CA THR A 123 -0.33 20.52 -22.78
C THR A 123 -0.94 19.95 -24.06
N GLN A 124 -0.26 18.99 -24.71
CA GLN A 124 -0.74 18.31 -25.91
C GLN A 124 -1.99 17.45 -25.67
N PHE A 125 -2.31 17.12 -24.40
CA PHE A 125 -3.48 16.33 -24.01
C PHE A 125 -4.71 17.18 -23.69
N ARG A 126 -4.67 18.49 -23.90
CA ARG A 126 -5.83 19.39 -23.70
C ARG A 126 -7.03 18.91 -24.51
N ASP A 127 -8.20 18.84 -23.83
CA ASP A 127 -9.49 18.43 -24.44
C ASP A 127 -9.39 17.09 -25.19
N THR A 128 -8.65 16.12 -24.63
CA THR A 128 -8.32 14.86 -25.31
C THR A 128 -8.66 13.66 -24.41
N THR A 129 -9.26 12.62 -24.99
CA THR A 129 -9.36 11.32 -24.35
C THR A 129 -8.05 10.56 -24.53
N VAL A 130 -7.37 10.26 -23.42
CA VAL A 130 -6.04 9.63 -23.39
C VAL A 130 -6.18 8.20 -22.92
N LEU A 131 -5.92 7.24 -23.79
CA LEU A 131 -5.81 5.83 -23.40
C LEU A 131 -4.36 5.52 -23.01
N LEU A 132 -4.18 4.97 -21.80
CA LEU A 132 -2.91 4.44 -21.33
C LEU A 132 -3.01 2.91 -21.28
N LYS A 133 -2.30 2.23 -22.19
CA LYS A 133 -2.27 0.77 -22.31
C LYS A 133 -0.84 0.27 -22.17
N GLY A 134 -0.49 -0.26 -21.01
CA GLY A 134 0.89 -0.63 -20.73
C GLY A 134 1.03 -1.97 -20.00
N ALA A 135 2.09 -2.72 -20.32
CA ALA A 135 2.47 -3.87 -19.52
C ALA A 135 3.05 -3.41 -18.18
N ARG A 136 2.78 -4.16 -17.11
CA ARG A 136 3.13 -3.83 -15.73
C ARG A 136 4.59 -3.38 -15.54
N ARG A 137 5.52 -4.01 -16.26
CA ARG A 137 6.96 -3.70 -16.21
C ARG A 137 7.32 -2.28 -16.62
N PHE A 138 6.44 -1.59 -17.36
CA PHE A 138 6.68 -0.20 -17.81
C PHE A 138 6.27 0.86 -16.79
N GLY A 139 5.57 0.49 -15.71
CA GLY A 139 5.22 1.42 -14.63
C GLY A 139 4.40 2.63 -15.08
N PHE A 140 3.39 2.40 -15.95
CA PHE A 140 2.56 3.46 -16.53
C PHE A 140 1.72 4.21 -15.50
N GLU A 141 1.59 3.70 -14.27
CA GLU A 141 1.01 4.44 -13.15
C GLU A 141 1.67 5.80 -12.95
N GLN A 142 2.97 5.94 -13.23
CA GLN A 142 3.68 7.22 -13.14
C GLN A 142 3.18 8.23 -14.18
N ILE A 143 2.77 7.76 -15.37
CA ILE A 143 2.18 8.60 -16.41
C ILE A 143 0.77 9.01 -16.00
N VAL A 144 -0.02 8.06 -15.47
CA VAL A 144 -1.36 8.35 -14.94
C VAL A 144 -1.27 9.43 -13.85
N ASP A 145 -0.39 9.26 -12.86
CA ASP A 145 -0.17 10.23 -11.77
C ASP A 145 0.21 11.63 -12.29
N ARG A 146 0.95 11.70 -13.40
CA ARG A 146 1.36 12.96 -14.02
C ARG A 146 0.24 13.67 -14.77
N LEU A 147 -0.72 12.90 -15.32
CA LEU A 147 -1.80 13.42 -16.15
C LEU A 147 -3.13 13.53 -15.39
N GLU A 148 -3.30 12.84 -14.26
CA GLU A 148 -4.52 12.88 -13.46
C GLU A 148 -4.73 14.26 -12.82
N GLN A 149 -5.94 14.80 -12.94
CA GLN A 149 -6.33 16.00 -12.23
C GLN A 149 -6.67 15.62 -10.79
N ARG A 150 -5.73 15.86 -9.88
CA ARG A 150 -5.99 15.69 -8.45
C ARG A 150 -6.85 16.85 -7.97
N ALA A 151 -8.09 16.57 -7.56
CA ALA A 151 -9.03 17.58 -7.11
C ALA A 151 -8.61 18.25 -5.78
N HIS A 152 -7.88 17.51 -4.95
CA HIS A 152 -7.29 18.00 -3.70
C HIS A 152 -6.03 17.18 -3.41
N GLU A 153 -4.90 17.82 -3.32
CA GLU A 153 -3.68 17.22 -2.77
C GLU A 153 -3.56 17.66 -1.31
N ALA A 154 -4.25 16.94 -0.41
CA ALA A 154 -3.92 17.01 1.00
C ALA A 154 -2.76 16.05 1.24
N ALA A 155 -1.53 16.56 1.23
CA ALA A 155 -0.33 15.81 1.57
C ALA A 155 -0.05 15.97 3.07
N LEU A 156 0.09 14.85 3.78
CA LEU A 156 0.65 14.82 5.12
C LEU A 156 2.15 14.53 5.02
N GLU A 157 2.96 15.55 5.21
CA GLU A 157 4.42 15.39 5.24
C GLU A 157 4.89 15.05 6.65
N ILE A 158 5.54 13.90 6.81
CA ILE A 158 6.13 13.48 8.08
C ILE A 158 7.64 13.68 8.05
N ASN A 159 8.13 14.58 8.90
CA ASN A 159 9.56 14.82 9.05
C ASN A 159 10.17 13.82 10.05
N LEU A 160 10.78 12.75 9.54
CA LEU A 160 11.40 11.70 10.35
C LEU A 160 12.59 12.21 11.17
N SER A 161 13.34 13.21 10.69
CA SER A 161 14.43 13.81 11.46
C SER A 161 13.90 14.63 12.65
N ALA A 162 12.73 15.24 12.53
CA ALA A 162 12.08 15.91 13.65
C ALA A 162 11.59 14.89 14.69
N LEU A 163 11.10 13.72 14.26
CA LEU A 163 10.73 12.61 15.14
C LEU A 163 11.94 12.11 15.92
N GLU A 164 13.08 11.89 15.26
CA GLU A 164 14.36 11.52 15.89
C GLU A 164 14.81 12.60 16.90
N HIS A 165 14.75 13.87 16.52
CA HIS A 165 15.08 14.97 17.44
C HIS A 165 14.20 14.92 18.70
N ASN A 166 12.89 14.74 18.55
CA ASN A 166 11.95 14.65 19.66
C ASN A 166 12.27 13.43 20.57
N LEU A 167 12.55 12.27 19.98
CA LEU A 167 12.96 11.07 20.71
C LEU A 167 14.19 11.35 21.59
N ASN A 168 15.22 12.00 21.01
CA ASN A 168 16.44 12.35 21.75
C ASN A 168 16.19 13.36 22.87
N ARG A 169 15.22 14.27 22.71
CA ARG A 169 14.79 15.18 23.79
C ARG A 169 14.11 14.43 24.94
N TYR A 170 13.32 13.40 24.67
CA TYR A 170 12.76 12.54 25.73
C TYR A 170 13.84 11.71 26.41
N ARG A 171 14.76 11.08 25.66
CA ARG A 171 15.88 10.32 26.19
C ARG A 171 16.75 11.13 27.14
N ALA A 172 17.03 12.39 26.82
CA ALA A 172 17.82 13.26 27.68
C ALA A 172 17.17 13.55 29.04
N LYS A 173 15.87 13.24 29.21
CA LYS A 173 15.13 13.46 30.47
C LYS A 173 14.98 12.20 31.32
N ILE A 174 15.33 11.03 30.78
CA ILE A 174 15.24 9.76 31.46
C ILE A 174 16.64 9.30 31.90
N THR A 175 16.71 8.62 33.01
CA THR A 175 17.96 8.09 33.55
C THR A 175 17.95 6.57 33.52
N TYR A 176 19.11 5.97 33.28
CA TYR A 176 19.25 4.52 33.36
C TYR A 176 18.79 4.00 34.74
N PRO A 177 18.02 2.90 34.84
CA PRO A 177 17.74 1.89 33.82
C PRO A 177 16.34 2.00 33.15
N VAL A 178 15.78 3.18 33.00
CA VAL A 178 14.42 3.37 32.44
C VAL A 178 14.37 3.01 30.97
N LYS A 179 13.46 2.11 30.58
CA LYS A 179 13.18 1.74 29.19
C LYS A 179 12.18 2.67 28.56
N LEU A 180 12.29 2.85 27.24
CA LEU A 180 11.41 3.71 26.45
C LEU A 180 10.55 2.88 25.51
N MET A 181 9.23 2.96 25.70
CA MET A 181 8.22 2.36 24.83
C MET A 181 7.54 3.46 23.99
N VAL A 182 7.45 3.25 22.69
CA VAL A 182 6.79 4.22 21.79
C VAL A 182 5.51 3.63 21.18
N MET A 183 4.40 4.36 21.35
CA MET A 183 3.09 4.01 20.79
C MET A 183 3.00 4.38 19.32
N ILE A 184 2.71 3.39 18.44
CA ILE A 184 2.58 3.56 17.01
C ILE A 184 1.27 2.97 16.44
N LYS A 185 0.22 2.92 17.26
CA LYS A 185 -1.11 2.46 16.86
C LYS A 185 -1.72 3.32 15.74
N ALA A 186 -2.74 2.80 15.07
CA ALA A 186 -3.46 3.49 13.99
C ALA A 186 -2.50 4.02 12.90
N SER A 187 -1.61 3.14 12.40
CA SER A 187 -0.57 3.50 11.43
C SER A 187 0.32 4.67 11.91
N ALA A 188 0.78 4.59 13.16
CA ALA A 188 1.52 5.68 13.84
C ALA A 188 0.75 7.01 13.79
N TYR A 189 -0.55 6.96 14.13
CA TYR A 189 -1.48 8.09 14.06
C TYR A 189 -1.59 8.70 12.66
N GLY A 190 -1.53 7.86 11.62
CA GLY A 190 -1.57 8.28 10.21
C GLY A 190 -0.21 8.65 9.61
N SER A 191 0.88 8.54 10.37
CA SER A 191 2.23 8.91 9.92
C SER A 191 3.00 7.80 9.17
N GLY A 192 2.41 6.60 9.04
CA GLY A 192 3.07 5.43 8.46
C GLY A 192 3.82 4.60 9.51
N SER A 193 3.21 3.47 9.93
CA SER A 193 3.74 2.69 11.06
C SER A 193 5.09 2.03 10.74
N VAL A 194 5.31 1.57 9.51
CA VAL A 194 6.55 0.89 9.12
C VAL A 194 7.73 1.86 9.06
N GLU A 195 7.55 3.02 8.45
CA GLU A 195 8.57 4.07 8.32
C GLU A 195 8.97 4.59 9.69
N VAL A 196 7.98 4.90 10.53
CA VAL A 196 8.23 5.36 11.91
C VAL A 196 8.90 4.26 12.73
N ALA A 197 8.42 3.00 12.66
CA ALA A 197 9.02 1.88 13.39
C ALA A 197 10.48 1.62 13.00
N ARG A 198 10.82 1.74 11.70
CA ARG A 198 12.20 1.59 11.23
C ARG A 198 13.13 2.65 11.82
N VAL A 199 12.70 3.91 11.83
CA VAL A 199 13.46 4.99 12.47
C VAL A 199 13.65 4.71 13.97
N LEU A 200 12.57 4.35 14.68
CA LEU A 200 12.62 4.05 16.09
C LEU A 200 13.54 2.85 16.39
N GLN A 201 13.49 1.79 15.57
CA GLN A 201 14.39 0.64 15.67
C GLN A 201 15.86 1.02 15.45
N GLN A 202 16.14 1.81 14.41
CA GLN A 202 17.51 2.32 14.15
C GLN A 202 18.03 3.19 15.29
N GLN A 203 17.14 3.93 15.92
CA GLN A 203 17.46 4.75 17.08
C GLN A 203 17.56 3.92 18.37
N GLY A 204 17.34 2.60 18.33
CA GLY A 204 17.53 1.70 19.48
C GLY A 204 16.58 2.00 20.64
N ILE A 205 15.28 2.18 20.41
CA ILE A 205 14.29 2.18 21.48
C ILE A 205 14.08 0.77 22.02
N ASP A 206 13.51 0.66 23.22
CA ASP A 206 13.36 -0.64 23.87
C ASP A 206 12.10 -1.38 23.45
N TYR A 207 10.99 -0.67 23.20
CA TYR A 207 9.67 -1.24 22.93
C TYR A 207 8.87 -0.41 21.94
N LEU A 208 8.06 -1.11 21.14
CA LEU A 208 6.93 -0.54 20.43
C LEU A 208 5.61 -0.96 21.10
N ALA A 209 4.57 -0.16 20.96
CA ALA A 209 3.23 -0.55 21.37
C ALA A 209 2.23 -0.25 20.24
N VAL A 210 1.29 -1.18 20.03
CA VAL A 210 0.22 -1.09 19.05
C VAL A 210 -1.14 -1.32 19.71
N ALA A 211 -2.23 -1.00 19.01
CA ALA A 211 -3.56 -1.22 19.57
C ALA A 211 -4.03 -2.67 19.39
N TYR A 212 -3.80 -3.26 18.21
CA TYR A 212 -4.34 -4.57 17.81
C TYR A 212 -3.26 -5.48 17.25
N ILE A 213 -3.54 -6.79 17.30
CA ILE A 213 -2.64 -7.86 16.82
C ILE A 213 -2.22 -7.67 15.36
N ASP A 214 -3.17 -7.28 14.50
CA ASP A 214 -2.90 -7.11 13.06
C ASP A 214 -1.87 -6.01 12.79
N GLU A 215 -1.84 -4.94 13.59
CA GLU A 215 -0.80 -3.91 13.50
C GLU A 215 0.58 -4.48 13.86
N GLY A 216 0.66 -5.30 14.92
CA GLY A 216 1.89 -5.98 15.30
C GLY A 216 2.40 -6.94 14.24
N ILE A 217 1.50 -7.77 13.69
CA ILE A 217 1.83 -8.71 12.60
C ILE A 217 2.32 -7.96 11.36
N TYR A 218 1.67 -6.84 11.01
CA TYR A 218 2.09 -6.01 9.89
C TYR A 218 3.53 -5.50 10.06
N LEU A 219 3.89 -5.05 11.26
CA LEU A 219 5.25 -4.62 11.58
C LEU A 219 6.26 -5.78 11.53
N ARG A 220 5.92 -6.96 12.07
CA ARG A 220 6.77 -8.16 11.96
C ARG A 220 7.05 -8.55 10.52
N LYS A 221 6.01 -8.56 9.66
CA LYS A 221 6.15 -8.84 8.22
C LYS A 221 7.00 -7.79 7.49
N ALA A 222 7.05 -6.56 8.00
CA ALA A 222 7.91 -5.49 7.49
C ALA A 222 9.37 -5.55 8.01
N GLY A 223 9.71 -6.57 8.84
CA GLY A 223 11.07 -6.81 9.35
C GLY A 223 11.39 -6.05 10.65
N ILE A 224 10.38 -5.59 11.40
CA ILE A 224 10.60 -4.99 12.72
C ILE A 224 10.85 -6.09 13.75
N SER A 225 11.99 -6.05 14.43
CA SER A 225 12.44 -7.03 15.42
C SER A 225 12.32 -6.56 16.87
N LEU A 226 12.01 -5.29 17.12
CA LEU A 226 11.79 -4.77 18.48
C LEU A 226 10.66 -5.52 19.19
N PRO A 227 10.69 -5.66 20.52
CA PRO A 227 9.52 -6.12 21.28
C PRO A 227 8.30 -5.26 21.00
N ILE A 228 7.13 -5.89 20.79
CA ILE A 228 5.88 -5.19 20.46
C ILE A 228 4.79 -5.58 21.46
N MET A 229 4.36 -4.61 22.27
CA MET A 229 3.21 -4.75 23.15
C MET A 229 1.91 -4.51 22.37
N VAL A 230 0.90 -5.37 22.58
CA VAL A 230 -0.44 -5.25 21.99
C VAL A 230 -1.44 -4.90 23.09
N MET A 231 -2.04 -3.70 23.01
CA MET A 231 -2.94 -3.19 24.07
C MET A 231 -4.31 -3.86 24.12
N ASN A 232 -4.89 -4.18 22.96
CA ASN A 232 -6.21 -4.83 22.86
C ASN A 232 -6.04 -6.19 22.19
N SER A 233 -5.47 -7.11 22.95
CA SER A 233 -5.31 -8.48 22.50
C SER A 233 -6.62 -9.25 22.68
N GLY A 234 -7.30 -9.56 21.56
CA GLY A 234 -8.41 -10.52 21.57
C GLY A 234 -7.89 -11.90 21.91
N MET A 235 -8.49 -12.58 22.90
CA MET A 235 -8.01 -13.90 23.34
C MET A 235 -8.28 -15.01 22.32
N ASP A 236 -9.04 -14.76 21.27
CA ASP A 236 -9.25 -15.70 20.15
C ASP A 236 -8.01 -15.87 19.25
N PHE A 237 -6.95 -15.06 19.48
CA PHE A 237 -5.78 -15.00 18.62
C PHE A 237 -4.45 -15.26 19.35
N VAL A 238 -4.47 -15.98 20.47
CA VAL A 238 -3.27 -16.28 21.28
C VAL A 238 -2.20 -17.01 20.44
N GLU A 239 -2.61 -17.95 19.59
CA GLU A 239 -1.73 -18.66 18.65
C GLU A 239 -0.90 -17.68 17.78
N ARG A 240 -1.54 -16.66 17.26
CA ARG A 240 -0.87 -15.64 16.44
C ARG A 240 0.05 -14.73 17.22
N MET A 241 -0.25 -14.48 18.51
CA MET A 241 0.66 -13.74 19.38
C MET A 241 1.95 -14.51 19.60
N VAL A 242 1.84 -15.83 19.82
CA VAL A 242 3.01 -16.71 19.93
C VAL A 242 3.77 -16.78 18.61
N GLU A 243 3.08 -17.04 17.48
CA GLU A 243 3.69 -17.15 16.15
C GLU A 243 4.53 -15.91 15.76
N TYR A 244 4.02 -14.71 16.10
CA TYR A 244 4.66 -13.44 15.73
C TYR A 244 5.43 -12.77 16.86
N ASP A 245 5.66 -13.45 17.97
CA ASP A 245 6.37 -12.93 19.15
C ASP A 245 5.83 -11.54 19.58
N LEU A 246 4.50 -11.47 19.82
CA LEU A 246 3.80 -10.27 20.27
C LEU A 246 3.45 -10.39 21.75
N GLU A 247 3.63 -9.32 22.51
CA GLU A 247 3.45 -9.30 23.95
C GLU A 247 2.10 -8.66 24.33
N PRO A 248 1.08 -9.44 24.79
CA PRO A 248 -0.23 -8.88 25.12
C PRO A 248 -0.21 -8.04 26.40
N GLU A 249 -0.96 -6.93 26.41
CA GLU A 249 -1.38 -6.24 27.63
C GLU A 249 -2.60 -6.96 28.21
N ILE A 250 -2.50 -7.46 29.44
CA ILE A 250 -3.55 -8.18 30.14
C ILE A 250 -4.17 -7.24 31.18
N TYR A 251 -5.48 -7.07 31.10
CA TYR A 251 -6.22 -6.10 31.92
C TYR A 251 -7.48 -6.67 32.58
N ALA A 252 -7.75 -7.96 32.44
CA ALA A 252 -8.91 -8.61 33.05
C ALA A 252 -8.63 -10.06 33.44
N PRO A 253 -9.25 -10.59 34.53
CA PRO A 253 -9.10 -11.98 34.97
C PRO A 253 -9.39 -13.00 33.88
N ALA A 254 -10.46 -12.81 33.10
CA ALA A 254 -10.85 -13.73 32.04
C ALA A 254 -9.80 -13.86 30.92
N GLN A 255 -9.11 -12.77 30.57
CA GLN A 255 -8.00 -12.83 29.62
C GLN A 255 -6.83 -13.63 30.14
N LEU A 256 -6.48 -13.44 31.41
CA LEU A 256 -5.40 -14.17 32.07
C LEU A 256 -5.68 -15.67 32.09
N ASP A 257 -6.89 -16.09 32.44
CA ASP A 257 -7.27 -17.50 32.50
C ASP A 257 -7.19 -18.17 31.11
N VAL A 258 -7.72 -17.53 30.06
CA VAL A 258 -7.65 -18.05 28.68
C VAL A 258 -6.21 -18.18 28.22
N LEU A 259 -5.37 -17.15 28.48
CA LEU A 259 -3.98 -17.13 28.08
C LEU A 259 -3.17 -18.24 28.76
N ILE A 260 -3.31 -18.40 30.08
CA ILE A 260 -2.64 -19.46 30.85
C ILE A 260 -3.06 -20.84 30.34
N GLN A 261 -4.37 -21.06 30.12
CA GLN A 261 -4.89 -22.34 29.63
C GLN A 261 -4.32 -22.70 28.26
N TYR A 262 -4.30 -21.74 27.33
CA TYR A 262 -3.73 -21.95 25.99
C TYR A 262 -2.25 -22.30 26.07
N LEU A 263 -1.44 -21.47 26.74
CA LEU A 263 0.00 -21.65 26.82
C LEU A 263 0.38 -22.98 27.49
N PHE A 264 -0.36 -23.40 28.51
CA PHE A 264 -0.17 -24.69 29.15
C PHE A 264 -0.51 -25.86 28.23
N SER A 265 -1.60 -25.75 27.46
CA SER A 265 -2.04 -26.83 26.55
C SER A 265 -1.12 -26.96 25.31
N ALA A 266 -0.52 -25.89 24.87
CA ALA A 266 0.39 -25.83 23.72
C ALA A 266 1.86 -26.04 24.08
N ASP A 267 2.20 -26.10 25.40
CA ASP A 267 3.58 -26.10 25.92
C ASP A 267 4.42 -24.91 25.42
N GLU A 268 3.76 -23.75 25.25
CA GLU A 268 4.35 -22.52 24.76
C GLU A 268 4.63 -21.52 25.89
N ARG A 269 5.47 -20.53 25.62
CA ARG A 269 5.76 -19.42 26.53
C ARG A 269 5.51 -18.10 25.86
N LEU A 270 5.02 -17.13 26.65
CA LEU A 270 4.75 -15.80 26.14
C LEU A 270 5.11 -14.74 27.20
N LYS A 271 5.64 -13.62 26.73
CA LYS A 271 5.82 -12.41 27.55
C LYS A 271 4.53 -11.61 27.55
N CYS A 272 4.24 -10.96 28.68
CA CYS A 272 3.05 -10.12 28.80
C CYS A 272 3.29 -8.89 29.67
N HIS A 273 2.36 -7.95 29.57
CA HIS A 273 2.30 -6.75 30.38
C HIS A 273 1.01 -6.74 31.16
N ILE A 274 1.07 -6.39 32.44
CA ILE A 274 -0.09 -6.33 33.34
C ILE A 274 -0.54 -4.88 33.47
N LYS A 275 -1.80 -4.63 33.13
CA LYS A 275 -2.40 -3.32 33.31
C LYS A 275 -3.18 -3.22 34.60
N LEU A 276 -2.84 -2.24 35.43
CA LEU A 276 -3.58 -1.87 36.63
C LEU A 276 -4.45 -0.63 36.33
N ASP A 277 -5.68 -0.62 36.84
CA ASP A 277 -6.50 0.59 36.83
C ASP A 277 -6.10 1.53 37.97
N THR A 278 -5.38 2.57 37.60
CA THR A 278 -4.89 3.58 38.55
C THR A 278 -5.76 4.87 38.57
N GLY A 279 -6.97 4.79 38.00
CA GLY A 279 -7.93 5.90 38.05
C GLY A 279 -8.57 6.33 36.75
N MET A 280 -8.22 5.70 35.62
CA MET A 280 -8.87 5.96 34.34
C MET A 280 -10.22 5.23 34.20
N HIS A 281 -10.42 4.14 34.92
CA HIS A 281 -11.63 3.34 35.00
C HIS A 281 -12.15 2.85 33.63
N ARG A 282 -11.21 2.44 32.75
CA ARG A 282 -11.54 1.89 31.44
C ARG A 282 -11.16 0.42 31.31
N LEU A 283 -9.90 0.10 31.57
CA LEU A 283 -9.30 -1.24 31.50
C LEU A 283 -8.21 -1.33 32.56
N GLY A 284 -8.00 -2.53 33.12
CA GLY A 284 -6.96 -2.79 34.11
C GLY A 284 -7.51 -3.50 35.33
N PHE A 285 -6.67 -4.28 35.99
CA PHE A 285 -7.00 -4.90 37.26
C PHE A 285 -7.21 -3.84 38.35
N THR A 286 -8.31 -3.99 39.08
CA THR A 286 -8.62 -3.15 40.23
C THR A 286 -7.76 -3.57 41.42
N LYS A 287 -7.67 -2.73 42.46
CA LYS A 287 -6.94 -3.02 43.68
C LYS A 287 -7.39 -4.33 44.33
N ASP A 288 -8.67 -4.63 44.29
CA ASP A 288 -9.26 -5.83 44.92
C ASP A 288 -8.96 -7.12 44.13
N GLU A 289 -8.60 -7.02 42.86
CA GLU A 289 -8.22 -8.14 42.00
C GLU A 289 -6.72 -8.48 42.04
N ILE A 290 -5.89 -7.63 42.66
CA ILE A 290 -4.44 -7.87 42.78
C ILE A 290 -4.10 -9.18 43.50
N PRO A 291 -4.74 -9.59 44.61
CA PRO A 291 -4.45 -10.87 45.26
C PRO A 291 -4.70 -12.07 44.33
N PHE A 292 -5.79 -12.05 43.56
CA PHE A 292 -6.10 -13.06 42.55
C PHE A 292 -4.98 -13.10 41.47
N LEU A 293 -4.60 -11.95 40.96
CA LEU A 293 -3.56 -11.83 39.93
C LEU A 293 -2.23 -12.45 40.43
N ILE A 294 -1.80 -12.12 41.61
CA ILE A 294 -0.56 -12.66 42.22
C ILE A 294 -0.63 -14.18 42.36
N GLU A 295 -1.77 -14.73 42.83
CA GLU A 295 -1.96 -16.16 42.99
C GLU A 295 -1.87 -16.89 41.63
N LYS A 296 -2.52 -16.37 40.59
CA LYS A 296 -2.51 -16.94 39.22
C LYS A 296 -1.13 -16.92 38.57
N LEU A 297 -0.37 -15.87 38.80
CA LEU A 297 0.98 -15.71 38.21
C LEU A 297 2.04 -16.48 39.02
N LYS A 298 1.80 -16.76 40.31
CA LYS A 298 2.75 -17.44 41.15
C LYS A 298 2.96 -18.90 40.72
N GLY A 299 4.19 -19.21 40.32
CA GLY A 299 4.56 -20.56 39.87
C GLY A 299 4.15 -20.88 38.41
N ASN A 300 3.60 -19.93 37.67
CA ASN A 300 3.34 -20.09 36.25
C ASN A 300 4.65 -19.96 35.47
N SER A 301 5.05 -21.03 34.75
CA SER A 301 6.30 -21.07 33.96
C SER A 301 6.09 -20.71 32.47
N HIS A 302 4.85 -20.60 32.05
CA HIS A 302 4.50 -20.33 30.64
C HIS A 302 4.28 -18.84 30.35
N LEU A 303 4.04 -18.03 31.39
CA LEU A 303 3.78 -16.60 31.25
C LEU A 303 4.84 -15.79 31.96
N GLU A 304 5.60 -14.98 31.24
CA GLU A 304 6.61 -14.07 31.77
C GLU A 304 6.04 -12.65 31.87
N VAL A 305 5.86 -12.13 33.04
CA VAL A 305 5.43 -10.73 33.25
C VAL A 305 6.64 -9.81 33.12
N VAL A 306 6.63 -8.97 32.10
CA VAL A 306 7.71 -8.02 31.77
C VAL A 306 7.49 -6.67 32.45
N SER A 307 6.25 -6.20 32.56
CA SER A 307 5.90 -4.95 33.26
C SER A 307 4.47 -4.93 33.77
#